data_a389e5de8253ca5816b68b1ee2f2bf89
#
_entry.id   a389e5de8253ca5816b68b1ee2f2bf89
#
_cell.length_a   1.000
_cell.length_b   1.000
_cell.length_c   1.000
_cell.angle_alpha   90.00
_cell.angle_beta   90.00
_cell.angle_gamma   90.00
#
_symmetry.space_group_name_H-M   'P 1'
#
loop_
_entity.id
_entity.type
_entity.pdbx_description
1 polymer ?
#
loop_
_entity_poly.entity_id
_entity_poly.type
_entity_poly.pdbx_seq_one_letter_code
_entity_poly.pdbx_strand_id
1 'polypeptide(L)'
;MTNKIYEILIIGAGPGGISMAAEARAKGVCKDAILVFDKAAEHSYVIRSMYPETKKVTANFKGIKAVCHGAMCLPDTDKKGTISYLDKVIEKAGINVQYKEEIQKVKAVGTEKEPLFEVISTSGTYSGKTVIVAIGVFGKPNKPAYKLPSKLRKSIHFDVNSFRAENEKILVVGGGDSASEYAQYLSEFGNKLELSYRRDSFIRMNQVNNESALLLEENGHMNILWESNIEKVEVSDDKKPIVHFKEEKYGVKQYDRVVYALGGSTPENFLSQIGIEFVGKDLEIDASHESKTKGLFVAGDLASGKKGGSIVAAFNSSRIVMARICEQYINCPDHTENNIHFDYHTLHFIDNEGHNLEE
;
A
#
# COMPACT_ATOMS: atom_id res chain seq x y z
N MET A 1 28.46 11.32 23.06
CA MET A 1 27.32 10.37 23.05
C MET A 1 27.58 9.39 21.93
N THR A 2 27.81 8.10 22.23
CA THR A 2 27.94 7.08 21.19
C THR A 2 26.58 6.97 20.51
N ASN A 3 26.51 7.38 19.24
CA ASN A 3 25.28 7.21 18.44
C ASN A 3 24.95 5.71 18.39
N LYS A 4 23.77 5.34 18.84
CA LYS A 4 23.25 3.98 18.77
C LYS A 4 23.23 3.51 17.31
N ILE A 5 23.85 2.34 17.04
CA ILE A 5 23.78 1.70 15.73
C ILE A 5 22.71 0.61 15.79
N TYR A 6 21.73 0.71 14.92
CA TYR A 6 20.69 -0.30 14.76
C TYR A 6 21.19 -1.42 13.80
N GLU A 7 20.75 -2.64 14.04
CA GLU A 7 20.98 -3.71 13.06
C GLU A 7 20.14 -3.48 11.81
N ILE A 8 18.89 -3.04 12.00
CA ILE A 8 17.89 -2.91 10.94
C ILE A 8 17.13 -1.60 11.09
N LEU A 9 17.16 -0.78 10.03
CA LEU A 9 16.30 0.39 9.88
C LEU A 9 15.28 0.14 8.78
N ILE A 10 13.99 0.36 9.05
CA ILE A 10 12.89 0.09 8.10
C ILE A 10 12.16 1.40 7.81
N ILE A 11 12.01 1.74 6.53
CA ILE A 11 11.32 2.93 6.06
C ILE A 11 9.94 2.55 5.53
N GLY A 12 8.91 2.92 6.26
CA GLY A 12 7.50 2.60 6.01
C GLY A 12 6.95 1.56 6.99
N ALA A 13 5.86 1.90 7.69
CA ALA A 13 5.12 1.02 8.60
C ALA A 13 3.83 0.49 7.96
N GLY A 14 3.86 0.19 6.67
CA GLY A 14 2.83 -0.59 5.99
C GLY A 14 2.99 -2.09 6.25
N PRO A 15 2.14 -2.94 5.64
CA PRO A 15 2.22 -4.39 5.81
C PRO A 15 3.62 -4.98 5.56
N GLY A 16 4.35 -4.47 4.55
CA GLY A 16 5.72 -4.91 4.24
C GLY A 16 6.72 -4.54 5.33
N GLY A 17 6.65 -3.31 5.89
CA GLY A 17 7.57 -2.87 6.94
C GLY A 17 7.30 -3.56 8.28
N ILE A 18 6.03 -3.73 8.63
CA ILE A 18 5.63 -4.48 9.84
C ILE A 18 6.08 -5.93 9.72
N SER A 19 5.83 -6.55 8.56
CA SER A 19 6.27 -7.93 8.31
C SER A 19 7.80 -8.07 8.36
N MET A 20 8.54 -7.08 7.84
CA MET A 20 9.99 -7.09 7.92
C MET A 20 10.50 -7.08 9.37
N ALA A 21 9.90 -6.22 10.22
CA ALA A 21 10.23 -6.19 11.63
C ALA A 21 9.83 -7.48 12.36
N ALA A 22 8.66 -8.05 12.02
CA ALA A 22 8.19 -9.33 12.57
C ALA A 22 9.12 -10.49 12.19
N GLU A 23 9.57 -10.57 10.92
CA GLU A 23 10.57 -11.55 10.48
C GLU A 23 11.89 -11.41 11.25
N ALA A 24 12.36 -10.19 11.44
CA ALA A 24 13.57 -9.94 12.21
C ALA A 24 13.42 -10.42 13.67
N ARG A 25 12.26 -10.15 14.29
CA ARG A 25 11.93 -10.63 15.63
C ARG A 25 11.84 -12.17 15.69
N ALA A 26 11.23 -12.79 14.69
CA ALA A 26 11.16 -14.25 14.57
C ALA A 26 12.53 -14.89 14.41
N LYS A 27 13.50 -14.19 13.83
CA LYS A 27 14.91 -14.59 13.73
C LYS A 27 15.75 -14.21 14.96
N GLY A 28 15.13 -13.78 16.05
CA GLY A 28 15.81 -13.47 17.32
C GLY A 28 16.52 -12.13 17.39
N VAL A 29 16.37 -11.27 16.39
CA VAL A 29 16.93 -9.90 16.45
C VAL A 29 16.27 -9.14 17.59
N CYS A 30 17.07 -8.51 18.46
CA CYS A 30 16.57 -7.75 19.60
C CYS A 30 15.65 -6.60 19.14
N LYS A 31 14.50 -6.42 19.80
CA LYS A 31 13.57 -5.33 19.46
C LYS A 31 14.22 -3.95 19.45
N ASP A 32 15.17 -3.72 20.35
CA ASP A 32 15.88 -2.44 20.46
C ASP A 32 16.92 -2.23 19.35
N ALA A 33 17.24 -3.27 18.59
CA ALA A 33 18.14 -3.20 17.43
C ALA A 33 17.39 -2.96 16.11
N ILE A 34 16.05 -2.86 16.16
CA ILE A 34 15.18 -2.62 15.01
C ILE A 34 14.46 -1.28 15.21
N LEU A 35 14.40 -0.46 14.17
CA LEU A 35 13.63 0.78 14.19
C LEU A 35 12.87 0.94 12.88
N VAL A 36 11.56 1.21 13.00
CA VAL A 36 10.68 1.46 11.87
C VAL A 36 10.29 2.94 11.84
N PHE A 37 10.28 3.55 10.66
CA PHE A 37 9.85 4.93 10.47
C PHE A 37 8.61 4.99 9.60
N ASP A 38 7.67 5.85 9.95
CA ASP A 38 6.57 6.21 9.07
C ASP A 38 6.25 7.70 9.15
N LYS A 39 6.03 8.32 7.98
CA LYS A 39 5.63 9.74 7.90
C LYS A 39 4.19 9.99 8.34
N ALA A 40 3.36 8.96 8.35
CA ALA A 40 1.98 9.03 8.84
C ALA A 40 1.92 9.03 10.36
N ALA A 41 0.75 9.37 10.90
CA ALA A 41 0.51 9.35 12.34
C ALA A 41 0.25 7.94 12.88
N GLU A 42 -0.04 6.98 11.99
CA GLU A 42 -0.38 5.60 12.29
C GLU A 42 0.18 4.69 11.20
N HIS A 43 0.39 3.41 11.52
CA HIS A 43 0.82 2.41 10.53
C HIS A 43 -0.24 2.17 9.45
N SER A 44 0.19 1.58 8.35
CA SER A 44 -0.70 1.13 7.26
C SER A 44 -1.62 2.23 6.73
N TYR A 45 -1.08 3.45 6.59
CA TYR A 45 -1.82 4.63 6.16
C TYR A 45 -2.67 4.40 4.90
N VAL A 46 -2.15 3.69 3.90
CA VAL A 46 -2.89 3.39 2.65
C VAL A 46 -4.13 2.55 2.94
N ILE A 47 -4.03 1.52 3.79
CA ILE A 47 -5.18 0.68 4.17
C ILE A 47 -6.19 1.52 4.95
N ARG A 48 -5.73 2.29 5.93
CA ARG A 48 -6.60 3.11 6.78
C ARG A 48 -7.31 4.20 5.99
N SER A 49 -6.60 4.90 5.10
CA SER A 49 -7.11 6.08 4.40
C SER A 49 -7.71 5.80 3.01
N MET A 50 -7.25 4.77 2.30
CA MET A 50 -7.63 4.54 0.90
C MET A 50 -8.58 3.36 0.70
N TYR A 51 -8.59 2.39 1.64
CA TYR A 51 -9.50 1.26 1.51
C TYR A 51 -10.90 1.65 2.00
N PRO A 52 -11.95 1.43 1.19
CA PRO A 52 -13.33 1.51 1.67
C PRO A 52 -13.56 0.56 2.86
N GLU A 53 -14.52 0.87 3.72
CA GLU A 53 -14.83 0.02 4.89
C GLU A 53 -15.24 -1.40 4.49
N THR A 54 -15.92 -1.53 3.34
CA THR A 54 -16.40 -2.81 2.79
C THR A 54 -15.35 -3.59 2.03
N LYS A 55 -14.13 -3.04 1.88
CA LYS A 55 -13.09 -3.70 1.10
C LYS A 55 -12.72 -5.06 1.68
N LYS A 56 -12.90 -6.09 0.88
CA LYS A 56 -12.37 -7.44 1.16
C LYS A 56 -10.87 -7.48 0.87
N VAL A 57 -10.12 -8.04 1.79
CA VAL A 57 -8.69 -8.33 1.66
C VAL A 57 -8.54 -9.84 1.51
N THR A 58 -8.08 -10.29 0.35
CA THR A 58 -7.98 -11.71 0.04
C THR A 58 -6.54 -12.17 0.04
N ALA A 59 -6.31 -13.38 0.56
CA ALA A 59 -5.02 -14.06 0.47
C ALA A 59 -4.69 -14.43 -0.98
N ASN A 60 -5.71 -14.64 -1.82
CA ASN A 60 -5.56 -14.89 -3.25
C ASN A 60 -5.56 -13.56 -4.03
N PHE A 61 -4.51 -13.32 -4.79
CA PHE A 61 -4.40 -12.13 -5.63
C PHE A 61 -4.19 -12.52 -7.09
N LYS A 62 -5.07 -12.04 -7.98
CA LYS A 62 -5.04 -12.33 -9.42
C LYS A 62 -4.96 -13.83 -9.76
N GLY A 63 -5.73 -14.67 -9.06
CA GLY A 63 -5.77 -16.11 -9.29
C GLY A 63 -4.58 -16.90 -8.72
N ILE A 64 -3.64 -16.22 -8.05
CA ILE A 64 -2.50 -16.87 -7.39
C ILE A 64 -2.89 -17.10 -5.93
N LYS A 65 -2.97 -18.37 -5.51
CA LYS A 65 -3.13 -18.72 -4.11
C LYS A 65 -1.84 -18.35 -3.37
N ALA A 66 -1.93 -17.40 -2.46
CA ALA A 66 -0.79 -17.02 -1.67
C ALA A 66 -0.53 -18.11 -0.62
N VAL A 67 0.70 -18.61 -0.60
CA VAL A 67 1.20 -19.47 0.46
C VAL A 67 2.05 -18.61 1.38
N CYS A 68 1.75 -18.65 2.67
CA CYS A 68 2.52 -17.94 3.66
C CYS A 68 3.82 -18.70 3.94
N HIS A 69 4.94 -18.03 3.71
CA HIS A 69 6.27 -18.61 3.90
C HIS A 69 7.02 -18.04 5.10
N GLY A 70 6.54 -16.93 5.66
CA GLY A 70 7.19 -16.17 6.73
C GLY A 70 6.51 -16.28 8.09
N ALA A 71 6.94 -15.41 9.00
CA ALA A 71 6.40 -15.32 10.35
C ALA A 71 4.96 -14.81 10.39
N MET A 72 4.49 -14.14 9.35
CA MET A 72 3.14 -13.59 9.25
C MET A 72 2.33 -14.27 8.17
N CYS A 73 1.03 -14.47 8.46
CA CYS A 73 0.04 -15.00 7.53
C CYS A 73 -1.30 -14.29 7.71
N LEU A 74 -1.96 -13.96 6.60
CA LEU A 74 -3.27 -13.32 6.61
C LEU A 74 -4.24 -14.13 5.75
N PRO A 75 -5.36 -14.65 6.32
CA PRO A 75 -6.43 -15.26 5.54
C PRO A 75 -7.27 -14.20 4.85
N ASP A 76 -8.31 -14.63 4.15
CA ASP A 76 -9.33 -13.72 3.64
C ASP A 76 -10.01 -12.99 4.80
N THR A 77 -10.04 -11.67 4.73
CA THR A 77 -10.57 -10.79 5.77
C THR A 77 -11.07 -9.48 5.13
N ASP A 78 -11.28 -8.46 5.94
CA ASP A 78 -11.62 -7.12 5.50
C ASP A 78 -10.60 -6.07 5.98
N LYS A 79 -10.88 -4.81 5.72
CA LYS A 79 -10.05 -3.69 6.18
C LYS A 79 -9.83 -3.72 7.68
N LYS A 80 -10.91 -3.90 8.47
CA LYS A 80 -10.86 -3.87 9.94
C LYS A 80 -10.05 -5.04 10.49
N GLY A 81 -10.28 -6.25 10.00
CA GLY A 81 -9.53 -7.44 10.38
C GLY A 81 -8.05 -7.32 10.03
N THR A 82 -7.73 -6.77 8.85
CA THR A 82 -6.34 -6.53 8.45
C THR A 82 -5.63 -5.56 9.40
N ILE A 83 -6.27 -4.43 9.73
CA ILE A 83 -5.68 -3.44 10.65
C ILE A 83 -5.49 -4.03 12.03
N SER A 84 -6.51 -4.68 12.59
CA SER A 84 -6.44 -5.32 13.90
C SER A 84 -5.33 -6.37 13.98
N TYR A 85 -5.15 -7.16 12.93
CA TYR A 85 -4.05 -8.12 12.86
C TYR A 85 -2.68 -7.43 12.92
N LEU A 86 -2.49 -6.37 12.14
CA LEU A 86 -1.22 -5.63 12.12
C LEU A 86 -0.94 -4.91 13.46
N ASP A 87 -1.98 -4.35 14.11
CA ASP A 87 -1.88 -3.78 15.46
C ASP A 87 -1.33 -4.83 16.45
N LYS A 88 -1.94 -6.03 16.45
CA LYS A 88 -1.53 -7.12 17.35
C LYS A 88 -0.12 -7.64 17.07
N VAL A 89 0.30 -7.67 15.79
CA VAL A 89 1.68 -8.04 15.44
C VAL A 89 2.66 -7.01 15.99
N ILE A 90 2.38 -5.71 15.82
CA ILE A 90 3.24 -4.63 16.34
C ILE A 90 3.41 -4.79 17.86
N GLU A 91 2.32 -5.00 18.58
CA GLU A 91 2.31 -5.16 20.03
C GLU A 91 3.09 -6.41 20.45
N LYS A 92 2.71 -7.58 19.92
CA LYS A 92 3.28 -8.88 20.32
C LYS A 92 4.76 -9.03 19.95
N ALA A 93 5.17 -8.49 18.80
CA ALA A 93 6.58 -8.48 18.39
C ALA A 93 7.40 -7.38 19.09
N GLY A 94 6.74 -6.44 19.76
CA GLY A 94 7.38 -5.28 20.38
C GLY A 94 8.06 -4.38 19.34
N ILE A 95 7.40 -4.14 18.20
CA ILE A 95 7.95 -3.34 17.10
C ILE A 95 7.96 -1.87 17.47
N ASN A 96 9.14 -1.26 17.47
CA ASN A 96 9.31 0.17 17.71
C ASN A 96 9.08 0.96 16.41
N VAL A 97 7.97 1.69 16.33
CA VAL A 97 7.62 2.52 15.19
C VAL A 97 7.68 3.99 15.57
N GLN A 98 8.47 4.77 14.87
CA GLN A 98 8.47 6.23 14.95
C GLN A 98 7.53 6.80 13.89
N TYR A 99 6.38 7.25 14.33
CA TYR A 99 5.36 7.91 13.50
C TYR A 99 5.66 9.40 13.31
N LYS A 100 5.08 10.00 12.26
CA LYS A 100 5.29 11.40 11.86
C LYS A 100 6.76 11.72 11.56
N GLU A 101 7.49 10.69 11.14
CA GLU A 101 8.92 10.74 10.90
C GLU A 101 9.21 10.47 9.42
N GLU A 102 9.40 11.54 8.66
CA GLU A 102 9.66 11.44 7.23
C GLU A 102 11.16 11.31 6.96
N ILE A 103 11.55 10.23 6.27
CA ILE A 103 12.94 10.06 5.84
C ILE A 103 13.21 10.93 4.63
N GLN A 104 14.20 11.79 4.75
CA GLN A 104 14.63 12.75 3.74
C GLN A 104 15.80 12.25 2.92
N LYS A 105 16.71 11.49 3.54
CA LYS A 105 17.93 11.01 2.89
C LYS A 105 18.45 9.73 3.54
N VAL A 106 19.04 8.88 2.73
CA VAL A 106 19.82 7.71 3.17
C VAL A 106 21.21 7.84 2.53
N LYS A 107 22.26 7.69 3.34
CA LYS A 107 23.65 7.72 2.88
C LYS A 107 24.32 6.44 3.31
N ALA A 108 24.93 5.73 2.37
CA ALA A 108 25.88 4.67 2.68
C ALA A 108 27.20 5.31 3.12
N VAL A 109 27.63 5.01 4.33
CA VAL A 109 28.87 5.55 4.94
C VAL A 109 29.84 4.45 5.31
N GLY A 110 29.42 3.18 5.28
CA GLY A 110 30.26 2.00 5.46
C GLY A 110 30.91 1.51 4.18
N THR A 111 31.44 0.30 4.22
CA THR A 111 32.02 -0.43 3.08
C THR A 111 31.04 -1.49 2.56
N GLU A 112 31.34 -2.09 1.40
CA GLU A 112 30.51 -3.20 0.88
C GLU A 112 30.51 -4.44 1.81
N LYS A 113 31.61 -4.67 2.55
CA LYS A 113 31.74 -5.80 3.48
C LYS A 113 31.09 -5.50 4.83
N GLU A 114 31.15 -4.26 5.25
CA GLU A 114 30.59 -3.78 6.51
C GLU A 114 29.72 -2.57 6.22
N PRO A 115 28.51 -2.75 5.70
CA PRO A 115 27.62 -1.65 5.37
C PRO A 115 27.19 -0.93 6.64
N LEU A 116 27.14 0.39 6.51
CA LEU A 116 26.65 1.30 7.52
C LEU A 116 25.93 2.44 6.81
N PHE A 117 24.80 2.80 7.31
CA PHE A 117 23.98 3.87 6.75
C PHE A 117 23.71 4.96 7.75
N GLU A 118 23.69 6.21 7.28
CA GLU A 118 23.08 7.34 7.94
C GLU A 118 21.71 7.61 7.32
N VAL A 119 20.65 7.44 8.10
CA VAL A 119 19.28 7.73 7.72
C VAL A 119 18.88 9.06 8.34
N ILE A 120 18.67 10.07 7.51
CA ILE A 120 18.32 11.42 7.91
C ILE A 120 16.81 11.61 7.78
N SER A 121 16.19 11.94 8.88
CA SER A 121 14.75 12.15 8.98
C SER A 121 14.42 13.59 9.33
N THR A 122 13.14 13.89 9.53
CA THR A 122 12.67 15.21 9.95
C THR A 122 13.11 15.60 11.37
N SER A 123 13.38 14.63 12.26
CA SER A 123 13.72 14.90 13.65
C SER A 123 15.19 14.61 13.99
N GLY A 124 15.92 13.87 13.16
CA GLY A 124 17.30 13.53 13.48
C GLY A 124 18.00 12.61 12.47
N THR A 125 19.16 12.12 12.90
CA THR A 125 19.95 11.16 12.11
C THR A 125 20.12 9.86 12.90
N TYR A 126 19.91 8.75 12.22
CA TYR A 126 19.99 7.41 12.77
C TYR A 126 21.02 6.60 11.99
N SER A 127 21.75 5.74 12.70
CA SER A 127 22.75 4.87 12.08
C SER A 127 22.30 3.41 12.13
N GLY A 128 22.44 2.69 11.03
CA GLY A 128 22.07 1.27 10.96
C GLY A 128 22.91 0.48 9.97
N LYS A 129 23.08 -0.82 10.22
CA LYS A 129 23.86 -1.72 9.34
C LYS A 129 23.12 -2.04 8.05
N THR A 130 21.80 -2.19 8.13
CA THR A 130 20.94 -2.44 6.97
C THR A 130 19.75 -1.48 6.94
N VAL A 131 19.30 -1.15 5.73
CA VAL A 131 18.13 -0.31 5.48
C VAL A 131 17.17 -1.01 4.57
N ILE A 132 15.90 -1.10 4.96
CA ILE A 132 14.84 -1.69 4.17
C ILE A 132 13.81 -0.62 3.79
N VAL A 133 13.53 -0.49 2.49
CA VAL A 133 12.55 0.44 1.95
C VAL A 133 11.24 -0.29 1.69
N ALA A 134 10.23 -0.04 2.52
CA ALA A 134 8.92 -0.70 2.51
C ALA A 134 7.75 0.30 2.40
N ILE A 135 7.92 1.35 1.58
CA ILE A 135 6.99 2.48 1.45
C ILE A 135 5.79 2.21 0.54
N GLY A 136 5.68 1.01 -0.03
CA GLY A 136 4.64 0.64 -0.99
C GLY A 136 4.78 1.38 -2.33
N VAL A 137 3.86 1.08 -3.24
CA VAL A 137 3.83 1.70 -4.58
C VAL A 137 2.89 2.90 -4.68
N PHE A 138 2.08 3.14 -3.66
CA PHE A 138 1.14 4.25 -3.63
C PHE A 138 1.85 5.52 -3.11
N GLY A 139 2.49 6.22 -4.05
CA GLY A 139 2.92 7.59 -3.85
C GLY A 139 1.73 8.55 -3.93
N LYS A 140 1.89 9.65 -4.67
CA LYS A 140 0.75 10.54 -4.95
C LYS A 140 -0.19 9.87 -5.96
N PRO A 141 -1.52 10.07 -5.83
CA PRO A 141 -2.47 9.62 -6.84
C PRO A 141 -2.12 10.18 -8.21
N ASN A 142 -2.21 9.34 -9.23
CA ASN A 142 -2.05 9.79 -10.60
C ASN A 142 -3.17 10.77 -10.97
N LYS A 143 -2.77 11.87 -11.58
CA LYS A 143 -3.71 12.86 -12.11
C LYS A 143 -3.97 12.58 -13.60
N PRO A 144 -5.16 12.97 -14.12
CA PRO A 144 -5.39 12.93 -15.55
C PRO A 144 -4.44 13.88 -16.29
N ALA A 145 -4.26 13.66 -17.60
CA ALA A 145 -3.38 14.46 -18.42
C ALA A 145 -3.90 15.90 -18.65
N TYR A 146 -5.20 16.11 -18.54
CA TYR A 146 -5.83 17.45 -18.64
C TYR A 146 -5.82 18.16 -17.29
N LYS A 147 -5.92 19.49 -17.35
CA LYS A 147 -5.90 20.35 -16.15
C LYS A 147 -7.22 20.26 -15.39
N LEU A 148 -7.12 20.04 -14.08
CA LEU A 148 -8.26 20.08 -13.17
C LEU A 148 -8.44 21.49 -12.59
N PRO A 149 -9.65 22.08 -12.66
CA PRO A 149 -9.90 23.41 -12.10
C PRO A 149 -9.75 23.43 -10.57
N SER A 150 -8.96 24.36 -10.05
CA SER A 150 -8.73 24.50 -8.60
C SER A 150 -10.01 24.82 -7.81
N LYS A 151 -11.01 25.44 -8.44
CA LYS A 151 -12.32 25.76 -7.86
C LYS A 151 -13.13 24.49 -7.53
N LEU A 152 -12.80 23.34 -8.15
CA LEU A 152 -13.46 22.04 -7.93
C LEU A 152 -12.79 21.18 -6.86
N ARG A 153 -11.89 21.73 -6.04
CA ARG A 153 -11.15 20.95 -5.02
C ARG A 153 -12.05 20.17 -4.06
N LYS A 154 -13.29 20.62 -3.82
CA LYS A 154 -14.26 19.96 -2.95
C LYS A 154 -15.12 18.92 -3.68
N SER A 155 -15.08 18.88 -5.00
CA SER A 155 -15.89 17.99 -5.86
C SER A 155 -15.04 17.02 -6.69
N ILE A 156 -13.71 17.16 -6.65
CA ILE A 156 -12.77 16.26 -7.31
C ILE A 156 -11.94 15.54 -6.26
N HIS A 157 -11.99 14.21 -6.28
CA HIS A 157 -11.37 13.34 -5.30
C HIS A 157 -10.49 12.28 -5.97
N PHE A 158 -9.58 11.70 -5.21
CA PHE A 158 -8.70 10.61 -5.63
C PHE A 158 -8.80 9.39 -4.70
N ASP A 159 -9.71 9.45 -3.75
CA ASP A 159 -10.12 8.39 -2.82
C ASP A 159 -11.59 8.62 -2.43
N VAL A 160 -12.20 7.67 -1.71
CA VAL A 160 -13.59 7.75 -1.24
C VAL A 160 -13.72 8.01 0.25
N ASN A 161 -12.61 8.01 1.00
CA ASN A 161 -12.64 8.23 2.44
C ASN A 161 -12.52 9.70 2.84
N SER A 162 -12.04 10.55 1.91
CA SER A 162 -11.87 12.00 2.14
C SER A 162 -13.17 12.78 2.09
N PHE A 163 -14.29 12.15 1.75
CA PHE A 163 -15.60 12.82 1.65
C PHE A 163 -16.75 11.85 1.97
N ARG A 164 -17.93 12.42 2.18
CA ARG A 164 -19.19 11.70 2.23
C ARG A 164 -20.09 12.17 1.10
N ALA A 165 -20.79 11.25 0.47
CA ALA A 165 -21.72 11.53 -0.62
C ALA A 165 -22.96 10.63 -0.50
N GLU A 166 -24.14 11.23 -0.53
CA GLU A 166 -25.42 10.53 -0.44
C GLU A 166 -26.39 11.15 -1.45
N ASN A 167 -27.03 10.30 -2.24
CA ASN A 167 -27.99 10.73 -3.28
C ASN A 167 -27.41 11.72 -4.31
N GLU A 168 -26.10 11.66 -4.56
CA GLU A 168 -25.39 12.50 -5.51
C GLU A 168 -25.18 11.78 -6.86
N LYS A 169 -24.95 12.55 -7.92
CA LYS A 169 -24.50 12.05 -9.22
C LYS A 169 -22.99 12.07 -9.31
N ILE A 170 -22.34 10.90 -9.32
CA ILE A 170 -20.90 10.75 -9.22
C ILE A 170 -20.33 10.04 -10.44
N LEU A 171 -19.24 10.59 -10.97
CA LEU A 171 -18.42 9.93 -11.97
C LEU A 171 -17.19 9.31 -11.32
N VAL A 172 -17.03 8.00 -11.45
CA VAL A 172 -15.79 7.29 -11.12
C VAL A 172 -14.97 7.13 -12.41
N VAL A 173 -13.71 7.52 -12.40
CA VAL A 173 -12.81 7.45 -13.58
C VAL A 173 -11.70 6.45 -13.34
N GLY A 174 -11.73 5.35 -14.06
CA GLY A 174 -10.73 4.29 -13.94
C GLY A 174 -11.27 2.93 -14.38
N GLY A 175 -10.41 1.92 -14.42
CA GLY A 175 -10.78 0.55 -14.82
C GLY A 175 -9.89 -0.51 -14.17
N GLY A 176 -9.41 -0.25 -12.97
CA GLY A 176 -8.73 -1.20 -12.10
C GLY A 176 -9.54 -1.49 -10.83
N ASP A 177 -8.99 -2.32 -9.95
CA ASP A 177 -9.66 -2.75 -8.71
C ASP A 177 -10.22 -1.57 -7.89
N SER A 178 -9.43 -0.51 -7.71
CA SER A 178 -9.90 0.68 -6.97
C SER A 178 -11.12 1.35 -7.57
N ALA A 179 -11.28 1.32 -8.90
CA ALA A 179 -12.46 1.93 -9.54
C ALA A 179 -13.73 1.15 -9.21
N SER A 180 -13.67 -0.19 -9.26
CA SER A 180 -14.78 -1.06 -8.85
C SER A 180 -15.09 -0.91 -7.36
N GLU A 181 -14.08 -0.95 -6.50
CA GLU A 181 -14.22 -0.83 -5.05
C GLU A 181 -14.83 0.52 -4.64
N TYR A 182 -14.44 1.60 -5.31
CA TYR A 182 -15.02 2.93 -5.08
C TYR A 182 -16.49 2.99 -5.53
N ALA A 183 -16.79 2.38 -6.68
CA ALA A 183 -18.17 2.31 -7.16
C ALA A 183 -19.04 1.47 -6.22
N GLN A 184 -18.58 0.30 -5.79
CA GLN A 184 -19.28 -0.54 -4.81
C GLN A 184 -19.57 0.24 -3.53
N TYR A 185 -18.57 0.88 -2.94
CA TYR A 185 -18.74 1.67 -1.73
C TYR A 185 -19.74 2.82 -1.90
N LEU A 186 -19.62 3.60 -2.98
CA LEU A 186 -20.48 4.75 -3.22
C LEU A 186 -21.93 4.34 -3.55
N SER A 187 -22.16 3.14 -4.10
CA SER A 187 -23.51 2.65 -4.42
C SER A 187 -24.36 2.40 -3.17
N GLU A 188 -23.73 2.09 -2.04
CA GLU A 188 -24.42 1.82 -0.77
C GLU A 188 -25.17 3.05 -0.21
N PHE A 189 -24.83 4.26 -0.67
CA PHE A 189 -25.41 5.53 -0.18
C PHE A 189 -26.41 6.17 -1.15
N GLY A 190 -27.03 5.37 -2.01
CA GLY A 190 -28.06 5.86 -2.94
C GLY A 190 -27.57 6.80 -4.05
N ASN A 191 -26.25 6.83 -4.29
CA ASN A 191 -25.67 7.67 -5.32
C ASN A 191 -25.97 7.11 -6.73
N LYS A 192 -26.16 8.01 -7.70
CA LYS A 192 -26.24 7.68 -9.13
C LYS A 192 -24.85 7.65 -9.71
N LEU A 193 -24.35 6.46 -10.03
CA LEU A 193 -22.97 6.26 -10.44
C LEU A 193 -22.83 6.11 -11.95
N GLU A 194 -21.83 6.75 -12.51
CA GLU A 194 -21.27 6.44 -13.83
C GLU A 194 -19.80 6.09 -13.66
N LEU A 195 -19.33 5.02 -14.32
CA LEU A 195 -17.91 4.60 -14.34
C LEU A 195 -17.35 4.80 -15.74
N SER A 196 -16.42 5.75 -15.88
CA SER A 196 -15.76 6.04 -17.16
C SER A 196 -14.52 5.18 -17.32
N TYR A 197 -14.49 4.38 -18.37
CA TYR A 197 -13.33 3.57 -18.73
C TYR A 197 -12.99 3.66 -20.24
N ARG A 198 -11.72 3.89 -20.54
CA ARG A 198 -11.22 4.16 -21.91
C ARG A 198 -11.20 2.96 -22.83
N ARG A 199 -11.56 1.76 -22.40
CA ARG A 199 -11.56 0.52 -23.16
C ARG A 199 -12.96 -0.08 -23.17
N ASP A 200 -13.13 -1.11 -23.96
CA ASP A 200 -14.36 -1.88 -24.13
C ASP A 200 -14.57 -2.97 -23.06
N SER A 201 -13.52 -3.27 -22.28
CA SER A 201 -13.55 -4.33 -21.27
C SER A 201 -12.50 -4.10 -20.18
N PHE A 202 -12.76 -4.57 -18.94
CA PHE A 202 -11.81 -4.45 -17.84
C PHE A 202 -10.66 -5.45 -17.94
N ILE A 203 -9.46 -4.97 -18.26
CA ILE A 203 -8.27 -5.81 -18.42
C ILE A 203 -7.32 -5.79 -17.21
N ARG A 204 -7.51 -4.87 -16.27
CA ARG A 204 -6.65 -4.70 -15.09
C ARG A 204 -7.35 -5.04 -13.78
N MET A 205 -8.64 -5.16 -13.83
CA MET A 205 -9.48 -5.50 -12.69
C MET A 205 -9.37 -7.00 -12.41
N ASN A 206 -9.26 -7.39 -11.15
CA ASN A 206 -9.33 -8.79 -10.77
C ASN A 206 -10.75 -9.33 -11.02
N GLN A 207 -10.90 -10.66 -11.04
CA GLN A 207 -12.17 -11.29 -11.39
C GLN A 207 -13.31 -10.87 -10.46
N VAL A 208 -13.10 -10.85 -9.15
CA VAL A 208 -14.11 -10.49 -8.13
C VAL A 208 -14.60 -9.05 -8.34
N ASN A 209 -13.68 -8.12 -8.52
CA ASN A 209 -14.02 -6.72 -8.76
C ASN A 209 -14.69 -6.49 -10.13
N ASN A 210 -14.31 -7.26 -11.13
CA ASN A 210 -14.93 -7.23 -12.46
C ASN A 210 -16.39 -7.69 -12.37
N GLU A 211 -16.62 -8.85 -11.77
CA GLU A 211 -17.97 -9.40 -11.56
C GLU A 211 -18.82 -8.43 -10.73
N SER A 212 -18.28 -7.85 -9.66
CA SER A 212 -18.98 -6.87 -8.84
C SER A 212 -19.36 -5.60 -9.61
N ALA A 213 -18.47 -5.08 -10.47
CA ALA A 213 -18.75 -3.89 -11.26
C ALA A 213 -19.86 -4.15 -12.30
N LEU A 214 -19.81 -5.30 -12.99
CA LEU A 214 -20.83 -5.71 -13.95
C LEU A 214 -22.19 -5.97 -13.27
N LEU A 215 -22.18 -6.54 -12.07
CA LEU A 215 -23.40 -6.76 -11.29
C LEU A 215 -24.05 -5.42 -10.83
N LEU A 216 -23.25 -4.41 -10.49
CA LEU A 216 -23.76 -3.08 -10.21
C LEU A 216 -24.44 -2.44 -11.43
N GLU A 217 -23.89 -2.67 -12.63
CA GLU A 217 -24.50 -2.21 -13.89
C GLU A 217 -25.81 -2.96 -14.17
N GLU A 218 -25.80 -4.29 -14.09
CA GLU A 218 -26.95 -5.14 -14.33
C GLU A 218 -28.13 -4.80 -13.40
N ASN A 219 -27.83 -4.50 -12.15
CA ASN A 219 -28.83 -4.12 -11.13
C ASN A 219 -29.24 -2.63 -11.22
N GLY A 220 -28.72 -1.85 -12.18
CA GLY A 220 -29.07 -0.45 -12.37
C GLY A 220 -28.51 0.52 -11.31
N HIS A 221 -27.56 0.08 -10.49
CA HIS A 221 -26.89 0.92 -9.49
C HIS A 221 -25.76 1.77 -10.09
N MET A 222 -25.25 1.37 -11.25
CA MET A 222 -24.19 2.07 -11.97
C MET A 222 -24.40 1.94 -13.48
N ASN A 223 -23.89 2.92 -14.24
CA ASN A 223 -23.79 2.85 -15.69
C ASN A 223 -22.31 2.90 -16.11
N ILE A 224 -21.85 1.95 -16.88
CA ILE A 224 -20.45 1.92 -17.36
C ILE A 224 -20.39 2.63 -18.71
N LEU A 225 -19.56 3.67 -18.76
CA LEU A 225 -19.25 4.41 -19.98
C LEU A 225 -18.01 3.77 -20.62
N TRP A 226 -18.23 2.75 -21.45
CA TRP A 226 -17.17 2.06 -22.17
C TRP A 226 -16.56 2.91 -23.28
N GLU A 227 -15.25 2.78 -23.50
CA GLU A 227 -14.50 3.54 -24.50
C GLU A 227 -14.65 5.06 -24.32
N SER A 228 -14.80 5.51 -23.06
CA SER A 228 -15.00 6.92 -22.76
C SER A 228 -13.67 7.59 -22.40
N ASN A 229 -13.36 8.67 -23.10
CA ASN A 229 -12.18 9.49 -22.88
C ASN A 229 -12.59 10.91 -22.50
N ILE A 230 -12.16 11.38 -21.34
CA ILE A 230 -12.43 12.73 -20.92
C ILE A 230 -11.45 13.69 -21.60
N GLU A 231 -11.97 14.70 -22.26
CA GLU A 231 -11.19 15.76 -22.91
C GLU A 231 -10.80 16.85 -21.92
N LYS A 232 -11.77 17.36 -21.18
CA LYS A 232 -11.59 18.42 -20.17
C LYS A 232 -12.67 18.38 -19.11
N VAL A 233 -12.40 19.09 -18.01
CA VAL A 233 -13.36 19.34 -16.95
C VAL A 233 -13.46 20.84 -16.72
N GLU A 234 -14.67 21.37 -16.70
CA GLU A 234 -14.99 22.77 -16.46
C GLU A 234 -15.80 22.94 -15.17
N VAL A 235 -15.98 24.18 -14.76
CA VAL A 235 -16.71 24.54 -13.55
C VAL A 235 -18.06 25.12 -13.98
N SER A 236 -19.15 24.54 -13.51
CA SER A 236 -20.49 25.11 -13.71
C SER A 236 -20.74 26.33 -12.81
N ASP A 237 -21.82 27.04 -13.04
CA ASP A 237 -22.22 28.20 -12.23
C ASP A 237 -22.47 27.84 -10.75
N ASP A 238 -22.95 26.62 -10.49
CA ASP A 238 -23.19 26.05 -9.17
C ASP A 238 -21.93 25.35 -8.59
N LYS A 239 -20.77 25.59 -9.20
CA LYS A 239 -19.44 25.05 -8.80
C LYS A 239 -19.34 23.53 -8.83
N LYS A 240 -20.07 22.87 -9.72
CA LYS A 240 -20.01 21.44 -9.96
C LYS A 240 -19.13 21.12 -11.18
N PRO A 241 -18.56 19.89 -11.27
CA PRO A 241 -17.81 19.45 -12.45
C PRO A 241 -18.72 19.30 -13.69
N ILE A 242 -18.34 19.94 -14.78
CA ILE A 242 -18.84 19.68 -16.13
C ILE A 242 -17.78 18.89 -16.86
N VAL A 243 -18.07 17.64 -17.21
CA VAL A 243 -17.14 16.72 -17.87
C VAL A 243 -17.45 16.65 -19.35
N HIS A 244 -16.49 16.95 -20.19
CA HIS A 244 -16.55 16.83 -21.64
C HIS A 244 -15.89 15.53 -22.08
N PHE A 245 -16.65 14.67 -22.72
CA PHE A 245 -16.12 13.45 -23.31
C PHE A 245 -15.74 13.69 -24.77
N LYS A 246 -14.70 13.01 -25.27
CA LYS A 246 -14.31 13.06 -26.68
C LYS A 246 -15.35 12.39 -27.59
N GLU A 247 -15.99 11.35 -27.07
CA GLU A 247 -16.99 10.58 -27.80
C GLU A 247 -18.34 11.29 -27.73
N GLU A 248 -18.90 11.61 -28.92
CA GLU A 248 -20.17 12.31 -29.06
C GLU A 248 -21.32 11.62 -28.34
N LYS A 249 -21.30 10.26 -28.30
CA LYS A 249 -22.33 9.45 -27.61
C LYS A 249 -22.46 9.78 -26.11
N TYR A 250 -21.42 10.33 -25.49
CA TYR A 250 -21.43 10.73 -24.09
C TYR A 250 -21.58 12.24 -23.90
N GLY A 251 -21.08 13.02 -24.87
CA GLY A 251 -21.20 14.47 -24.92
C GLY A 251 -20.64 15.18 -23.69
N VAL A 252 -21.45 16.08 -23.15
CA VAL A 252 -21.12 16.89 -21.98
C VAL A 252 -22.07 16.53 -20.85
N LYS A 253 -21.52 16.21 -19.67
CA LYS A 253 -22.30 15.81 -18.50
C LYS A 253 -21.87 16.57 -17.25
N GLN A 254 -22.83 16.93 -16.42
CA GLN A 254 -22.58 17.53 -15.12
C GLN A 254 -22.73 16.47 -14.02
N TYR A 255 -21.83 16.55 -13.04
CA TYR A 255 -21.80 15.68 -11.87
C TYR A 255 -21.70 16.50 -10.59
N ASP A 256 -22.09 15.91 -9.47
CA ASP A 256 -21.84 16.50 -8.15
C ASP A 256 -20.38 16.29 -7.76
N ARG A 257 -19.82 15.11 -8.09
CA ARG A 257 -18.42 14.76 -7.84
C ARG A 257 -17.81 13.96 -8.97
N VAL A 258 -16.48 14.05 -9.05
CA VAL A 258 -15.65 13.16 -9.89
C VAL A 258 -14.58 12.51 -9.01
N VAL A 259 -14.48 11.19 -9.06
CA VAL A 259 -13.51 10.40 -8.28
C VAL A 259 -12.55 9.71 -9.25
N TYR A 260 -11.26 10.06 -9.18
CA TYR A 260 -10.23 9.49 -10.05
C TYR A 260 -9.56 8.28 -9.39
N ALA A 261 -9.78 7.11 -9.94
CA ALA A 261 -9.14 5.83 -9.56
C ALA A 261 -8.07 5.43 -10.60
N LEU A 262 -7.08 6.29 -10.81
CA LEU A 262 -6.04 6.15 -11.84
C LEU A 262 -4.76 5.45 -11.33
N GLY A 263 -4.79 4.90 -10.11
CA GLY A 263 -3.64 4.34 -9.44
C GLY A 263 -2.70 5.41 -8.86
N GLY A 264 -1.60 4.97 -8.29
CA GLY A 264 -0.56 5.83 -7.72
C GLY A 264 0.72 5.82 -8.55
N SER A 265 1.56 6.83 -8.36
CA SER A 265 2.91 6.88 -8.91
C SER A 265 3.90 6.34 -7.89
N THR A 266 4.84 5.52 -8.35
CA THR A 266 6.02 5.15 -7.55
C THR A 266 6.84 6.40 -7.26
N PRO A 267 7.34 6.60 -6.04
CA PRO A 267 8.16 7.77 -5.68
C PRO A 267 9.59 7.63 -6.22
N GLU A 268 9.75 7.56 -7.55
CA GLU A 268 11.01 7.31 -8.26
C GLU A 268 12.13 8.27 -7.82
N ASN A 269 11.82 9.57 -7.69
CA ASN A 269 12.81 10.56 -7.28
C ASN A 269 13.38 10.27 -5.89
N PHE A 270 12.53 9.88 -4.93
CA PHE A 270 12.97 9.51 -3.59
C PHE A 270 13.83 8.25 -3.62
N LEU A 271 13.37 7.22 -4.32
CA LEU A 271 14.10 5.96 -4.43
C LEU A 271 15.47 6.13 -5.07
N SER A 272 15.58 6.92 -6.14
CA SER A 272 16.86 7.23 -6.77
C SER A 272 17.79 8.03 -5.84
N GLN A 273 17.25 8.98 -5.07
CA GLN A 273 18.04 9.76 -4.11
C GLN A 273 18.63 8.94 -2.97
N ILE A 274 17.99 7.83 -2.60
CA ILE A 274 18.47 6.93 -1.55
C ILE A 274 19.31 5.77 -2.08
N GLY A 275 19.64 5.75 -3.38
CA GLY A 275 20.56 4.76 -3.98
C GLY A 275 19.86 3.51 -4.55
N ILE A 276 18.57 3.57 -4.80
CA ILE A 276 17.84 2.53 -5.53
C ILE A 276 17.74 2.93 -7.00
N GLU A 277 18.36 2.14 -7.87
CA GLU A 277 18.39 2.39 -9.31
C GLU A 277 17.20 1.73 -10.02
N PHE A 278 16.97 2.16 -11.27
CA PHE A 278 15.88 1.67 -12.11
C PHE A 278 16.42 1.19 -13.46
N VAL A 279 15.86 0.09 -13.94
CA VAL A 279 16.01 -0.36 -15.34
C VAL A 279 14.65 -0.20 -16.02
N GLY A 280 14.52 0.87 -16.80
CA GLY A 280 13.25 1.29 -17.35
C GLY A 280 12.29 1.77 -16.25
N LYS A 281 11.23 1.01 -15.97
CA LYS A 281 10.25 1.31 -14.90
C LYS A 281 10.35 0.36 -13.70
N ASP A 282 11.23 -0.61 -13.76
CA ASP A 282 11.40 -1.62 -12.72
C ASP A 282 12.61 -1.26 -11.85
N LEU A 283 12.55 -1.60 -10.57
CA LEU A 283 13.66 -1.42 -9.65
C LEU A 283 14.80 -2.38 -10.01
N GLU A 284 16.03 -1.91 -9.97
CA GLU A 284 17.21 -2.75 -10.14
C GLU A 284 17.61 -3.36 -8.80
N ILE A 285 17.01 -4.52 -8.51
CA ILE A 285 17.24 -5.32 -7.31
C ILE A 285 17.52 -6.76 -7.71
N ASP A 286 18.29 -7.48 -6.89
CA ASP A 286 18.56 -8.90 -7.09
C ASP A 286 17.42 -9.81 -6.59
N ALA A 287 17.60 -11.12 -6.65
CA ALA A 287 16.61 -12.11 -6.20
C ALA A 287 16.36 -12.06 -4.68
N SER A 288 17.26 -11.50 -3.90
CA SER A 288 17.09 -11.24 -2.47
C SER A 288 16.48 -9.88 -2.16
N HIS A 289 16.07 -9.16 -3.19
CA HIS A 289 15.55 -7.78 -3.15
C HIS A 289 16.60 -6.75 -2.66
N GLU A 290 17.88 -7.08 -2.75
CA GLU A 290 18.98 -6.17 -2.46
C GLU A 290 19.25 -5.26 -3.67
N SER A 291 19.46 -3.97 -3.43
CA SER A 291 19.87 -3.03 -4.45
C SER A 291 21.38 -3.21 -4.77
N LYS A 292 21.90 -2.43 -5.74
CA LYS A 292 23.36 -2.37 -5.97
C LYS A 292 24.13 -1.86 -4.75
N THR A 293 23.52 -1.02 -3.93
CA THR A 293 24.11 -0.57 -2.67
C THR A 293 23.94 -1.68 -1.62
N LYS A 294 25.07 -2.29 -1.22
CA LYS A 294 25.06 -3.39 -0.26
C LYS A 294 24.47 -3.01 1.08
N GLY A 295 23.57 -3.86 1.62
CA GLY A 295 22.82 -3.63 2.84
C GLY A 295 21.57 -2.77 2.66
N LEU A 296 21.26 -2.28 1.42
CA LEU A 296 20.04 -1.54 1.10
C LEU A 296 19.07 -2.44 0.34
N PHE A 297 17.90 -2.68 0.94
CA PHE A 297 16.88 -3.61 0.45
C PHE A 297 15.55 -2.94 0.15
N VAL A 298 14.73 -3.64 -0.62
CA VAL A 298 13.34 -3.26 -0.91
C VAL A 298 12.42 -4.39 -0.44
N ALA A 299 11.31 -4.04 0.22
CA ALA A 299 10.30 -5.01 0.64
C ALA A 299 8.87 -4.54 0.31
N GLY A 300 7.93 -5.46 0.36
CA GLY A 300 6.52 -5.18 0.10
C GLY A 300 6.22 -4.98 -1.39
N ASP A 301 5.21 -4.18 -1.66
CA ASP A 301 4.70 -3.94 -3.01
C ASP A 301 5.75 -3.38 -3.98
N LEU A 302 6.72 -2.63 -3.47
CA LEU A 302 7.85 -2.14 -4.27
C LEU A 302 8.64 -3.28 -4.91
N ALA A 303 8.86 -4.37 -4.19
CA ALA A 303 9.59 -5.54 -4.68
C ALA A 303 8.78 -6.40 -5.67
N SER A 304 7.46 -6.23 -5.71
CA SER A 304 6.56 -7.05 -6.55
C SER A 304 6.54 -6.65 -8.03
N GLY A 305 7.08 -5.50 -8.39
CA GLY A 305 7.17 -5.01 -9.77
C GLY A 305 5.80 -4.94 -10.49
N LYS A 306 5.80 -5.26 -11.78
CA LYS A 306 4.59 -5.20 -12.64
C LYS A 306 3.49 -6.21 -12.27
N LYS A 307 3.82 -7.26 -11.53
CA LYS A 307 2.83 -8.27 -11.10
C LYS A 307 1.82 -7.69 -10.10
N GLY A 308 2.15 -6.54 -9.53
CA GLY A 308 1.39 -5.91 -8.45
C GLY A 308 1.58 -6.64 -7.14
N GLY A 309 1.43 -5.91 -6.04
CA GLY A 309 1.58 -6.45 -4.70
C GLY A 309 0.26 -6.96 -4.12
N SER A 310 0.40 -7.87 -3.17
CA SER A 310 -0.64 -8.23 -2.22
C SER A 310 -0.05 -8.19 -0.82
N ILE A 311 -0.89 -8.13 0.20
CA ILE A 311 -0.41 -8.13 1.59
C ILE A 311 0.41 -9.40 1.87
N VAL A 312 -0.03 -10.56 1.39
CA VAL A 312 0.72 -11.81 1.58
C VAL A 312 2.02 -11.83 0.78
N ALA A 313 2.05 -11.27 -0.44
CA ALA A 313 3.29 -11.11 -1.19
C ALA A 313 4.27 -10.17 -0.47
N ALA A 314 3.77 -9.12 0.18
CA ALA A 314 4.58 -8.25 1.01
C ALA A 314 5.20 -8.99 2.19
N PHE A 315 4.44 -9.87 2.86
CA PHE A 315 4.95 -10.72 3.93
C PHE A 315 6.03 -11.69 3.43
N ASN A 316 5.80 -12.36 2.31
CA ASN A 316 6.76 -13.28 1.72
C ASN A 316 8.07 -12.58 1.29
N SER A 317 7.98 -11.34 0.78
CA SER A 317 9.15 -10.54 0.42
C SER A 317 10.05 -10.27 1.62
N SER A 318 9.45 -10.02 2.79
CA SER A 318 10.18 -9.77 4.04
C SER A 318 11.01 -10.96 4.48
N ARG A 319 10.49 -12.18 4.31
CA ARG A 319 11.25 -13.41 4.57
C ARG A 319 12.48 -13.54 3.68
N ILE A 320 12.34 -13.23 2.38
CA ILE A 320 13.46 -13.29 1.42
C ILE A 320 14.56 -12.32 1.85
N VAL A 321 14.18 -11.07 2.14
CA VAL A 321 15.10 -10.02 2.60
C VAL A 321 15.78 -10.43 3.91
N MET A 322 15.00 -10.93 4.89
CA MET A 322 15.57 -11.31 6.19
C MET A 322 16.55 -12.47 6.10
N ALA A 323 16.28 -13.45 5.24
CA ALA A 323 17.23 -14.55 4.99
C ALA A 323 18.59 -14.01 4.53
N ARG A 324 18.58 -13.06 3.58
CA ARG A 324 19.81 -12.43 3.08
C ARG A 324 20.51 -11.60 4.15
N ILE A 325 19.75 -10.85 4.96
CA ILE A 325 20.32 -10.05 6.05
C ILE A 325 21.03 -10.93 7.07
N CYS A 326 20.41 -12.05 7.49
CA CYS A 326 21.04 -13.01 8.41
C CYS A 326 22.29 -13.68 7.82
N GLU A 327 22.28 -13.96 6.52
CA GLU A 327 23.40 -14.61 5.84
C GLU A 327 24.64 -13.70 5.72
N GLN A 328 24.42 -12.39 5.50
CA GLN A 328 25.49 -11.50 5.04
C GLN A 328 25.86 -10.38 6.02
N TYR A 329 24.92 -9.87 6.82
CA TYR A 329 25.09 -8.56 7.46
C TYR A 329 24.99 -8.56 8.98
N ILE A 330 24.18 -9.46 9.55
CA ILE A 330 23.98 -9.54 10.99
C ILE A 330 24.03 -10.99 11.45
N ASN A 331 24.49 -11.18 12.68
CA ASN A 331 24.44 -12.51 13.28
C ASN A 331 23.02 -12.74 13.81
N CYS A 332 22.23 -13.55 13.08
CA CYS A 332 20.94 -13.99 13.56
C CYS A 332 21.14 -15.21 14.46
N PRO A 333 20.62 -15.19 15.70
CA PRO A 333 20.69 -16.36 16.56
C PRO A 333 20.01 -17.56 15.89
N ASP A 334 20.66 -18.71 15.91
CA ASP A 334 20.08 -19.99 15.46
C ASP A 334 18.99 -20.42 16.47
N HIS A 335 17.79 -19.90 16.31
CA HIS A 335 16.64 -20.32 17.11
C HIS A 335 15.84 -21.39 16.37
N THR A 336 16.26 -22.63 16.51
CA THR A 336 15.45 -23.81 16.15
C THR A 336 14.29 -24.04 17.13
N GLU A 337 14.30 -23.39 18.31
CA GLU A 337 13.35 -23.66 19.39
C GLU A 337 12.23 -22.61 19.56
N ASN A 338 12.36 -21.41 18.99
CA ASN A 338 11.34 -20.34 19.09
C ASN A 338 11.00 -19.75 17.73
N ASN A 339 10.40 -20.56 16.87
CA ASN A 339 9.75 -20.01 15.67
C ASN A 339 8.51 -19.22 16.13
N ILE A 340 8.69 -17.93 16.38
CA ILE A 340 7.58 -17.02 16.66
C ILE A 340 6.79 -16.86 15.36
N HIS A 341 5.62 -17.46 15.32
CA HIS A 341 4.65 -17.23 14.27
C HIS A 341 3.61 -16.22 14.75
N PHE A 342 3.34 -15.26 13.92
CA PHE A 342 2.26 -14.30 14.12
C PHE A 342 1.07 -14.75 13.26
N ASP A 343 0.51 -15.91 13.58
CA ASP A 343 -0.64 -16.46 12.88
C ASP A 343 -1.88 -15.61 13.15
N TYR A 344 -2.65 -15.33 12.11
CA TYR A 344 -3.86 -14.50 12.19
C TYR A 344 -4.86 -15.10 13.18
N HIS A 345 -5.10 -16.42 13.12
CA HIS A 345 -6.09 -17.06 13.96
C HIS A 345 -5.70 -17.01 15.44
N THR A 346 -4.46 -17.35 15.77
CA THR A 346 -3.97 -17.28 17.16
C THR A 346 -3.93 -15.87 17.73
N LEU A 347 -3.80 -14.82 16.88
CA LEU A 347 -3.80 -13.44 17.33
C LEU A 347 -5.20 -12.83 17.46
N HIS A 348 -6.19 -13.34 16.69
CA HIS A 348 -7.54 -12.76 16.70
C HIS A 348 -8.46 -13.34 17.77
N PHE A 349 -8.21 -14.56 18.23
CA PHE A 349 -9.09 -15.27 19.19
C PHE A 349 -8.67 -15.12 20.66
N ILE A 350 -7.65 -14.32 20.94
CA ILE A 350 -7.25 -14.00 22.31
C ILE A 350 -7.78 -12.61 22.64
N ASP A 351 -8.61 -12.48 23.68
CA ASP A 351 -9.05 -11.20 24.20
C ASP A 351 -7.89 -10.40 24.83
N ASN A 352 -8.17 -9.18 25.29
CA ASN A 352 -7.18 -8.33 25.95
C ASN A 352 -6.65 -8.91 27.26
N GLU A 353 -7.25 -9.98 27.78
CA GLU A 353 -6.87 -10.70 28.98
C GLU A 353 -6.19 -12.05 28.67
N GLY A 354 -6.06 -12.41 27.39
CA GLY A 354 -5.38 -13.64 26.95
C GLY A 354 -6.29 -14.88 26.87
N HIS A 355 -7.60 -14.70 26.92
CA HIS A 355 -8.57 -15.81 26.80
C HIS A 355 -8.95 -16.05 25.34
N ASN A 356 -9.01 -17.32 24.93
CA ASN A 356 -9.56 -17.72 23.62
C ASN A 356 -11.06 -17.38 23.56
N LEU A 357 -11.48 -16.62 22.57
CA LEU A 357 -12.87 -16.22 22.37
C LEU A 357 -13.71 -17.26 21.59
N GLU A 358 -13.15 -18.44 21.31
CA GLU A 358 -13.86 -19.59 20.74
C GLU A 358 -13.95 -20.70 21.79
N GLU A 359 -14.92 -20.58 22.68
CA GLU A 359 -15.64 -21.70 23.34
C GLU A 359 -17.15 -21.48 23.28
#